data_c4477a8cee721202eac0a6f0e0c5ce23
#
_entry.id   c4477a8cee721202eac0a6f0e0c5ce23
#
_cell.length_a   1.000
_cell.length_b   1.000
_cell.length_c   1.000
_cell.angle_alpha   90.00
_cell.angle_beta   90.00
_cell.angle_gamma   90.00
#
_symmetry.space_group_name_H-M   'P 1'
#
loop_
_entity.id
_entity.type
_entity.pdbx_description
1 polymer ?
#
loop_
_entity_poly.entity_id
_entity_poly.type
_entity_poly.pdbx_seq_one_letter_code
_entity_poly.pdbx_strand_id
1 'polypeptide(L)'
;MSTADQLKRGLVALGLTLELDIQQRLLDYIALIEKWNRVYNLTAIREPEKMVSYHLLDSLAVAPHLRGKRLLDVGSGAGLPGITLALFSPDTHVTVLDSNHKKAAFLNQAVTELKLKNAAVCNER
;
A
#
# COMPACT_ATOMS: atom_id res chain seq x y z
N MET A 1 13.23 17.78 1.18
CA MET A 1 13.34 16.37 1.60
C MET A 1 12.63 15.49 0.58
N SER A 2 13.28 14.48 0.08
CA SER A 2 12.66 13.55 -0.86
C SER A 2 11.67 12.62 -0.16
N THR A 3 10.78 12.00 -0.94
CA THR A 3 9.86 10.98 -0.40
C THR A 3 10.64 9.78 0.17
N ALA A 4 11.77 9.43 -0.45
CA ALA A 4 12.63 8.37 0.06
C ALA A 4 13.19 8.70 1.45
N ASP A 5 13.67 9.93 1.65
CA ASP A 5 14.17 10.37 2.96
C ASP A 5 13.05 10.42 3.99
N GLN A 6 11.87 10.89 3.59
CA GLN A 6 10.70 10.95 4.45
C GLN A 6 10.29 9.55 4.91
N LEU A 7 10.30 8.58 4.01
CA LEU A 7 9.99 7.19 4.34
C LEU A 7 11.02 6.62 5.32
N LYS A 8 12.31 6.83 5.06
CA LYS A 8 13.37 6.35 5.97
C LYS A 8 13.23 6.91 7.36
N ARG A 9 13.00 8.21 7.49
CA ARG A 9 12.80 8.86 8.79
C ARG A 9 11.57 8.34 9.51
N GLY A 10 10.48 8.14 8.78
CA GLY A 10 9.24 7.60 9.34
C GLY A 10 9.42 6.18 9.85
N LEU A 11 10.15 5.34 9.11
CA LEU A 11 10.44 3.97 9.54
C LEU A 11 11.25 3.94 10.84
N VAL A 12 12.25 4.81 10.95
CA VAL A 12 13.03 4.93 12.18
C VAL A 12 12.12 5.33 13.35
N ALA A 13 11.24 6.32 13.12
CA ALA A 13 10.32 6.77 14.17
C ALA A 13 9.35 5.67 14.61
N LEU A 14 8.97 4.77 13.70
CA LEU A 14 8.10 3.62 14.02
C LEU A 14 8.88 2.42 14.59
N GLY A 15 10.21 2.49 14.62
CA GLY A 15 11.02 1.37 15.06
C GLY A 15 11.05 0.20 14.08
N LEU A 16 10.79 0.47 12.81
CA LEU A 16 10.75 -0.55 11.76
C LEU A 16 12.00 -0.50 10.90
N THR A 17 12.51 -1.68 10.56
CA THR A 17 13.64 -1.83 9.64
C THR A 17 13.16 -2.58 8.40
N LEU A 18 13.29 -1.95 7.23
CA LEU A 18 12.92 -2.56 5.96
C LEU A 18 14.12 -2.55 5.01
N GLU A 19 14.24 -3.60 4.21
CA GLU A 19 15.23 -3.66 3.15
C GLU A 19 14.98 -2.55 2.12
N LEU A 20 16.04 -2.10 1.48
CA LEU A 20 15.96 -1.03 0.48
C LEU A 20 15.03 -1.40 -0.67
N ASP A 21 15.02 -2.67 -1.07
CA ASP A 21 14.13 -3.15 -2.11
C ASP A 21 12.66 -2.92 -1.74
N ILE A 22 12.28 -3.24 -0.51
CA ILE A 22 10.90 -3.03 -0.04
C ILE A 22 10.59 -1.54 0.04
N GLN A 23 11.52 -0.74 0.53
CA GLN A 23 11.34 0.72 0.56
C GLN A 23 11.10 1.28 -0.84
N GLN A 24 11.86 0.80 -1.84
CA GLN A 24 11.68 1.25 -3.22
C GLN A 24 10.31 0.85 -3.76
N ARG A 25 9.86 -0.36 -3.47
CA ARG A 25 8.54 -0.83 -3.92
C ARG A 25 7.40 -0.03 -3.26
N LEU A 26 7.57 0.38 -2.01
CA LEU A 26 6.61 1.27 -1.35
C LEU A 26 6.55 2.63 -2.06
N LEU A 27 7.69 3.17 -2.49
CA LEU A 27 7.73 4.42 -3.24
C LEU A 27 7.14 4.25 -4.64
N ASP A 28 7.37 3.11 -5.29
CA ASP A 28 6.77 2.78 -6.58
C ASP A 28 5.24 2.73 -6.46
N TYR A 29 4.75 2.20 -5.35
CA TYR A 29 3.32 2.16 -5.06
C TYR A 29 2.73 3.57 -4.94
N ILE A 30 3.41 4.47 -4.24
CA ILE A 30 2.98 5.89 -4.15
C ILE A 30 2.93 6.54 -5.54
N ALA A 31 3.93 6.29 -6.37
CA ALA A 31 3.96 6.81 -7.74
C ALA A 31 2.78 6.28 -8.56
N LEU A 32 2.42 5.02 -8.37
CA LEU A 32 1.30 4.39 -9.05
C LEU A 32 -0.04 5.00 -8.59
N ILE A 33 -0.21 5.21 -7.30
CA ILE A 33 -1.40 5.88 -6.75
C ILE A 33 -1.53 7.28 -7.36
N GLU A 34 -0.45 8.04 -7.38
CA GLU A 34 -0.46 9.40 -7.95
C GLU A 34 -0.88 9.39 -9.42
N LYS A 35 -0.31 8.47 -10.19
CA LYS A 35 -0.62 8.35 -11.62
C LYS A 35 -2.10 8.05 -11.86
N TRP A 36 -2.64 7.06 -11.17
CA TRP A 36 -4.04 6.66 -11.34
C TRP A 36 -5.01 7.67 -10.74
N ASN A 37 -4.60 8.35 -9.67
CA ASN A 37 -5.44 9.34 -9.00
C ASN A 37 -5.76 10.54 -9.90
N ARG A 38 -4.94 10.79 -10.93
CA ARG A 38 -5.19 11.86 -11.92
C ARG A 38 -6.43 11.56 -12.76
N VAL A 39 -6.76 10.29 -12.94
CA VAL A 39 -7.88 9.86 -13.78
C VAL A 39 -9.05 9.38 -12.93
N TYR A 40 -8.76 8.60 -11.90
CA TYR A 40 -9.75 8.04 -10.99
C TYR A 40 -9.49 8.56 -9.58
N ASN A 41 -10.52 8.96 -8.87
CA ASN A 41 -10.37 9.47 -7.51
C ASN A 41 -10.16 8.30 -6.53
N LEU A 42 -8.94 7.81 -6.44
CA LEU A 42 -8.58 6.71 -5.54
C LEU A 42 -8.48 7.19 -4.09
N THR A 43 -7.97 8.40 -3.90
CA THR A 43 -7.78 9.00 -2.59
C THR A 43 -7.91 10.52 -2.70
N ALA A 44 -8.35 11.15 -1.61
CA ALA A 44 -8.41 12.61 -1.52
C ALA A 44 -7.02 13.26 -1.40
N ILE A 45 -6.03 12.48 -0.97
CA ILE A 45 -4.65 12.97 -0.83
C ILE A 45 -3.96 12.87 -2.19
N ARG A 46 -3.43 14.00 -2.67
CA ARG A 46 -2.85 14.09 -4.02
C ARG A 46 -1.34 14.32 -4.02
N GLU A 47 -0.79 14.82 -2.93
CA GLU A 47 0.64 15.13 -2.82
C GLU A 47 1.43 13.91 -2.36
N PRO A 48 2.50 13.51 -3.09
CA PRO A 48 3.29 12.33 -2.74
C PRO A 48 3.82 12.35 -1.30
N GLU A 49 4.27 13.50 -0.82
CA GLU A 49 4.79 13.64 0.55
C GLU A 49 3.72 13.38 1.60
N LYS A 50 2.47 13.73 1.34
CA LYS A 50 1.34 13.42 2.23
C LYS A 50 0.96 11.96 2.13
N MET A 51 1.09 11.35 0.95
CA MET A 51 0.84 9.93 0.77
C MET A 51 1.80 9.08 1.59
N VAL A 52 3.08 9.49 1.68
CA VAL A 52 4.04 8.78 2.52
C VAL A 52 3.58 8.78 3.98
N SER A 53 3.19 9.95 4.51
CA SER A 53 2.74 10.05 5.91
C SER A 53 1.42 9.36 6.16
N TYR A 54 0.39 9.73 5.40
CA TYR A 54 -1.00 9.30 5.68
C TYR A 54 -1.36 7.95 5.08
N HIS A 55 -0.64 7.49 4.06
CA HIS A 55 -0.91 6.18 3.46
C HIS A 55 0.09 5.14 3.91
N LEU A 56 1.38 5.36 3.68
CA LEU A 56 2.37 4.33 4.00
C LEU A 56 2.64 4.22 5.50
N LEU A 57 3.01 5.32 6.14
CA LEU A 57 3.42 5.28 7.53
C LEU A 57 2.28 4.94 8.47
N ASP A 58 1.08 5.47 8.22
CA ASP A 58 -0.10 5.12 9.02
C ASP A 58 -0.45 3.63 8.88
N SER A 59 -0.35 3.08 7.67
CA SER A 59 -0.58 1.65 7.45
C SER A 59 0.49 0.81 8.15
N LEU A 60 1.76 1.20 8.04
CA LEU A 60 2.86 0.48 8.66
C LEU A 60 2.83 0.55 10.19
N ALA A 61 2.26 1.60 10.76
CA ALA A 61 2.13 1.75 12.21
C ALA A 61 1.28 0.64 12.83
N VAL A 62 0.33 0.06 12.09
CA VAL A 62 -0.50 -1.03 12.58
C VAL A 62 0.15 -2.41 12.38
N ALA A 63 1.21 -2.50 11.58
CA ALA A 63 1.84 -3.78 11.24
C ALA A 63 2.25 -4.61 12.46
N PRO A 64 2.85 -4.04 13.52
CA PRO A 64 3.22 -4.81 14.72
C PRO A 64 2.02 -5.38 15.48
N HIS A 65 0.83 -4.85 15.24
CA HIS A 65 -0.40 -5.29 15.90
C HIS A 65 -1.15 -6.37 15.12
N LEU A 66 -0.70 -6.65 13.90
CA LEU A 66 -1.33 -7.69 13.08
C LEU A 66 -0.91 -9.06 13.55
N ARG A 67 -1.89 -9.96 13.58
CA ARG A 67 -1.66 -11.36 13.94
C ARG A 67 -2.26 -12.24 12.86
N GLY A 68 -1.58 -13.36 12.64
CA GLY A 68 -2.02 -14.33 11.65
C GLY A 68 -1.38 -14.14 10.29
N LYS A 69 -1.58 -15.14 9.43
CA LYS A 69 -0.95 -15.19 8.11
C LYS A 69 -1.89 -14.78 6.98
N ARG A 70 -3.13 -14.42 7.32
CA ARG A 70 -4.13 -14.02 6.33
C ARG A 70 -4.81 -12.74 6.79
N LEU A 71 -4.97 -11.82 5.86
CA LEU A 71 -5.61 -10.53 6.10
C LEU A 71 -6.62 -10.26 4.99
N LEU A 72 -7.81 -9.84 5.39
CA LEU A 72 -8.82 -9.37 4.45
C LEU A 72 -9.00 -7.86 4.63
N ASP A 73 -8.83 -7.11 3.56
CA ASP A 73 -9.02 -5.67 3.54
C ASP A 73 -10.23 -5.33 2.66
N VAL A 74 -11.33 -4.97 3.29
CA VAL A 74 -12.60 -4.69 2.63
C VAL A 74 -12.73 -3.20 2.35
N GLY A 75 -13.11 -2.86 1.11
CA GLY A 75 -13.23 -1.47 0.69
C GLY A 75 -11.88 -0.80 0.56
N SER A 76 -10.91 -1.52 0.03
CA SER A 76 -9.50 -1.10 0.00
C SER A 76 -9.24 0.22 -0.74
N GLY A 77 -10.05 0.58 -1.72
CA GLY A 77 -9.85 1.80 -2.51
C GLY A 77 -8.49 1.84 -3.19
N ALA A 78 -7.55 2.62 -2.66
CA ALA A 78 -6.17 2.68 -3.17
C ALA A 78 -5.30 1.51 -2.68
N GLY A 79 -5.87 0.51 -2.01
CA GLY A 79 -5.16 -0.65 -1.50
C GLY A 79 -4.60 -0.47 -0.09
N LEU A 80 -5.23 0.38 0.69
CA LEU A 80 -4.74 0.77 2.02
C LEU A 80 -5.66 0.22 3.11
N PRO A 81 -5.12 -0.45 4.10
CA PRO A 81 -3.69 -0.73 4.32
C PRO A 81 -3.17 -1.99 3.63
N GLY A 82 -4.03 -2.75 2.94
CA GLY A 82 -3.74 -4.09 2.46
C GLY A 82 -2.47 -4.21 1.60
N ILE A 83 -2.34 -3.39 0.56
CA ILE A 83 -1.16 -3.45 -0.34
C ILE A 83 0.12 -3.09 0.42
N THR A 84 0.07 -2.06 1.28
CA THR A 84 1.22 -1.67 2.09
C THR A 84 1.67 -2.82 2.99
N LEU A 85 0.71 -3.50 3.62
CA LEU A 85 1.00 -4.61 4.51
C LEU A 85 1.53 -5.83 3.76
N ALA A 86 1.03 -6.07 2.55
CA ALA A 86 1.56 -7.13 1.69
C ALA A 86 3.03 -6.88 1.32
N LEU A 87 3.38 -5.63 1.04
CA LEU A 87 4.77 -5.25 0.77
C LEU A 87 5.66 -5.40 2.00
N PHE A 88 5.14 -5.00 3.16
CA PHE A 88 5.88 -5.07 4.42
C PHE A 88 6.12 -6.52 4.86
N SER A 89 5.12 -7.40 4.69
CA SER A 89 5.15 -8.76 5.22
C SER A 89 4.93 -9.78 4.10
N PRO A 90 5.99 -10.24 3.42
CA PRO A 90 5.85 -11.23 2.34
C PRO A 90 5.21 -12.55 2.76
N ASP A 91 5.25 -12.88 4.06
CA ASP A 91 4.69 -14.12 4.59
C ASP A 91 3.20 -14.02 4.91
N THR A 92 2.62 -12.81 4.86
CA THR A 92 1.20 -12.59 5.10
C THR A 92 0.46 -12.62 3.78
N HIS A 93 -0.59 -13.44 3.68
CA HIS A 93 -1.45 -13.46 2.50
C HIS A 93 -2.55 -12.41 2.67
N VAL A 94 -2.59 -11.43 1.78
CA VAL A 94 -3.54 -10.32 1.84
C VAL A 94 -4.55 -10.46 0.70
N THR A 95 -5.84 -10.38 1.05
CA THR A 95 -6.90 -10.27 0.05
C THR A 95 -7.48 -8.86 0.15
N VAL A 96 -7.43 -8.12 -0.96
CA VAL A 96 -8.03 -6.79 -1.05
C VAL A 96 -9.33 -6.87 -1.82
N LEU A 97 -10.39 -6.35 -1.22
CA LEU A 97 -11.74 -6.43 -1.77
C LEU A 97 -12.28 -5.03 -2.03
N ASP A 98 -12.75 -4.78 -3.25
CA ASP A 98 -13.46 -3.55 -3.56
C ASP A 98 -14.54 -3.84 -4.61
N SER A 99 -15.74 -3.32 -4.38
CA SER A 99 -16.85 -3.50 -5.31
C SER A 99 -16.79 -2.54 -6.51
N ASN A 100 -16.01 -1.47 -6.41
CA ASN A 100 -15.84 -0.49 -7.49
C ASN A 100 -14.87 -1.03 -8.54
N HIS A 101 -15.33 -1.13 -9.79
CA HIS A 101 -14.53 -1.71 -10.87
C HIS A 101 -13.26 -0.93 -11.18
N LYS A 102 -13.30 0.40 -11.09
CA LYS A 102 -12.11 1.24 -11.36
C LYS A 102 -11.06 1.06 -10.28
N LYS A 103 -11.50 1.00 -9.02
CA LYS A 103 -10.59 0.75 -7.89
C LYS A 103 -10.02 -0.66 -7.94
N ALA A 104 -10.85 -1.66 -8.28
CA ALA A 104 -10.38 -3.02 -8.46
C ALA A 104 -9.35 -3.13 -9.61
N ALA A 105 -9.56 -2.39 -10.69
CA ALA A 105 -8.60 -2.34 -11.79
C ALA A 105 -7.26 -1.77 -11.33
N PHE A 106 -7.27 -0.72 -10.51
CA PHE A 106 -6.06 -0.18 -9.91
C PHE A 106 -5.36 -1.22 -9.03
N LEU A 107 -6.13 -1.89 -8.18
CA LEU A 107 -5.57 -2.91 -7.28
C LEU A 107 -4.90 -4.04 -8.06
N ASN A 108 -5.52 -4.51 -9.15
CA ASN A 108 -4.92 -5.52 -10.02
C ASN A 108 -3.63 -5.02 -10.66
N GLN A 109 -3.60 -3.78 -11.11
CA GLN A 109 -2.41 -3.18 -11.68
C GLN A 109 -1.29 -3.07 -10.64
N ALA A 110 -1.64 -2.65 -9.42
CA ALA A 110 -0.67 -2.54 -8.33
C ALA A 110 -0.05 -3.90 -7.99
N VAL A 111 -0.87 -4.93 -7.85
CA VAL A 111 -0.38 -6.29 -7.57
C VAL A 111 0.57 -6.75 -8.66
N THR A 112 0.25 -6.48 -9.92
CA THR A 112 1.07 -6.88 -11.07
C THR A 112 2.39 -6.11 -11.11
N GLU A 113 2.34 -4.78 -11.06
CA GLU A 113 3.54 -3.95 -11.17
C GLU A 113 4.48 -4.12 -9.98
N LEU A 114 3.92 -4.26 -8.78
CA LEU A 114 4.72 -4.46 -7.57
C LEU A 114 5.14 -5.92 -7.39
N LYS A 115 4.73 -6.80 -8.28
CA LYS A 115 5.07 -8.23 -8.29
C LYS A 115 4.75 -8.89 -6.95
N LEU A 116 3.56 -8.60 -6.44
CA LEU A 116 3.10 -9.17 -5.17
C LEU A 116 2.59 -10.58 -5.37
N LYS A 117 3.25 -11.54 -4.73
CA LYS A 117 2.85 -12.95 -4.77
C LYS A 117 1.91 -13.31 -3.64
N ASN A 118 1.82 -12.46 -2.64
CA ASN A 118 1.04 -12.67 -1.42
C ASN A 118 -0.20 -11.79 -1.33
N ALA A 119 -0.66 -11.26 -2.46
CA ALA A 119 -1.86 -10.44 -2.51
C ALA A 119 -2.80 -10.93 -3.61
N ALA A 120 -4.09 -10.97 -3.29
CA ALA A 120 -5.15 -11.28 -4.25
C ALA A 120 -6.17 -10.15 -4.26
N VAL A 121 -6.75 -9.88 -5.42
CA VAL A 121 -7.75 -8.84 -5.58
C VAL A 121 -9.11 -9.49 -5.86
N CYS A 122 -10.12 -9.03 -5.14
CA CYS A 122 -11.50 -9.51 -5.30
C CYS A 122 -12.41 -8.32 -5.60
N ASN A 123 -13.13 -8.37 -6.73
CA ASN A 123 -14.07 -7.33 -7.14
C ASN A 123 -15.50 -7.84 -6.91
N GLU A 124 -15.89 -7.93 -5.64
CA GLU A 124 -17.21 -8.38 -5.24
C GLU A 124 -17.81 -7.45 -4.19
N ARG A 125 -19.09 -7.59 -3.98
CA ARG A 125 -19.79 -6.86 -2.92
C ARG A 125 -19.88 -7.67 -1.63
#